data_43d3c27de51c0fd6580ef9c415678d33
#
_entry.id   43d3c27de51c0fd6580ef9c415678d33
#
_cell.length_a   1.000
_cell.length_b   1.000
_cell.length_c   1.000
_cell.angle_alpha   90.00
_cell.angle_beta   90.00
_cell.angle_gamma   90.00
#
_symmetry.space_group_name_H-M   'P 1'
#
loop_
_entity.id
_entity.type
_entity.pdbx_description
1 polymer ?
#
loop_
_entity_poly.entity_id
_entity_poly.type
_entity_poly.pdbx_seq_one_letter_code
_entity_poly.pdbx_strand_id
1 'polypeptide(L)'
;MLSTPARGAAALLGAAVLATLTACGAAPEEPADQAGGKGAGVAVKANVATSAADFGGLEALVKQAEKEGELHVIALPPDWANYGEVIKAFEAKYKIKIKSENPDASSSDEIAAVKSRKGQDRAPDVLDLGIAFARSGAEEGLFAPYKVTAWDKIPAAQKDADARWYNDYGGYVSIGCDAKRIKNCPQTFADLLKPEYKGKVALNGNPTKSGSAFGGVYAAALANKGSFADIQPGIDFFGKLKKSGNFIPVESTPATVEKGETPISIDWDYLNAGYADQFKSKGVDWKVAIPSDGVYAQFYSQAVNKDAPHPAAARLWMEYLYSPEGQNLWLKGYARPVLLPSMTEDGTVDQNFVAKLPKVAGTPSFPASAELDQAKATLAEKWDKAVS
;
A
#
# COMPACT_ATOMS: atom_id res chain seq x y z
N MET A 1 31.93 -48.18 -30.15
CA MET A 1 31.76 -49.51 -29.56
C MET A 1 30.47 -49.43 -28.80
N LEU A 2 29.32 -49.82 -29.39
CA LEU A 2 28.68 -51.14 -29.30
C LEU A 2 28.40 -51.48 -27.84
N SER A 3 27.18 -51.67 -27.29
CA SER A 3 26.03 -52.40 -27.88
C SER A 3 24.80 -52.26 -26.92
N THR A 4 23.60 -52.07 -27.45
CA THR A 4 22.34 -52.67 -26.97
C THR A 4 22.33 -54.17 -27.39
N PRO A 5 21.37 -55.07 -27.01
CA PRO A 5 19.90 -54.96 -26.75
C PRO A 5 19.39 -55.89 -25.62
N ALA A 6 18.15 -56.15 -25.31
CA ALA A 6 16.92 -56.50 -25.94
C ALA A 6 15.82 -56.81 -24.89
N ARG A 7 14.59 -56.47 -25.16
CA ARG A 7 13.32 -57.19 -25.30
C ARG A 7 12.97 -58.38 -24.39
N GLY A 8 11.76 -58.32 -23.85
CA GLY A 8 11.00 -59.48 -23.39
C GLY A 8 9.54 -59.10 -23.09
N ALA A 9 8.65 -59.55 -23.97
CA ALA A 9 7.18 -59.45 -23.90
C ALA A 9 6.58 -60.80 -23.53
N ALA A 10 5.46 -60.83 -22.79
CA ALA A 10 4.40 -61.85 -22.75
C ALA A 10 3.29 -61.33 -21.84
N ALA A 11 2.10 -61.07 -22.20
CA ALA A 11 0.96 -61.68 -22.82
C ALA A 11 0.17 -62.67 -21.91
N LEU A 12 -1.10 -62.29 -21.71
CA LEU A 12 -2.36 -63.06 -21.83
C LEU A 12 -3.13 -63.56 -20.61
N LEU A 13 -4.47 -63.38 -20.74
CA LEU A 13 -5.66 -64.09 -20.23
C LEU A 13 -6.20 -63.63 -18.88
N GLY A 14 -7.42 -63.09 -18.72
CA GLY A 14 -8.69 -63.41 -19.34
C GLY A 14 -9.60 -64.17 -18.38
N ALA A 15 -10.64 -63.50 -17.81
CA ALA A 15 -11.87 -64.22 -17.39
C ALA A 15 -12.99 -63.24 -17.09
N ALA A 16 -14.04 -63.32 -17.90
CA ALA A 16 -15.33 -62.71 -17.68
C ALA A 16 -16.20 -63.62 -16.80
N VAL A 17 -16.98 -63.04 -15.88
CA VAL A 17 -18.10 -63.71 -15.23
C VAL A 17 -19.30 -62.74 -15.26
N LEU A 18 -20.35 -63.22 -16.02
CA LEU A 18 -21.73 -62.74 -15.96
C LEU A 18 -22.44 -63.29 -14.74
N ALA A 19 -23.26 -62.52 -14.05
CA ALA A 19 -24.45 -62.99 -13.32
C ALA A 19 -25.39 -61.80 -13.01
N THR A 20 -26.44 -61.73 -13.71
CA THR A 20 -27.89 -61.93 -13.54
C THR A 20 -28.61 -60.94 -12.62
N LEU A 21 -29.55 -60.25 -13.30
CA LEU A 21 -30.62 -59.39 -12.76
C LEU A 21 -31.60 -60.20 -11.90
N THR A 22 -32.03 -59.60 -10.77
CA THR A 22 -33.34 -59.84 -10.18
C THR A 22 -33.97 -58.52 -9.78
N ALA A 23 -35.09 -58.21 -10.41
CA ALA A 23 -35.99 -57.11 -10.07
C ALA A 23 -36.94 -57.58 -8.97
N CYS A 24 -37.14 -56.72 -7.92
CA CYS A 24 -38.35 -56.71 -7.13
C CYS A 24 -38.75 -55.29 -6.84
N GLY A 25 -40.00 -54.97 -7.20
CA GLY A 25 -40.60 -53.67 -7.05
C GLY A 25 -40.94 -53.33 -5.60
N ALA A 26 -40.93 -52.03 -5.32
CA ALA A 26 -41.55 -51.42 -4.15
C ALA A 26 -42.36 -50.20 -4.59
N ALA A 27 -43.46 -49.93 -3.90
CA ALA A 27 -44.49 -48.94 -4.15
C ALA A 27 -44.02 -47.51 -4.03
N PRO A 28 -44.80 -46.50 -4.56
CA PRO A 28 -44.43 -45.11 -4.52
C PRO A 28 -44.70 -44.51 -3.12
N GLU A 29 -43.68 -43.89 -2.54
CA GLU A 29 -43.81 -43.05 -1.39
C GLU A 29 -44.09 -41.58 -1.82
N GLU A 30 -45.02 -40.93 -1.09
CA GLU A 30 -45.43 -39.53 -1.22
C GLU A 30 -44.30 -38.53 -0.95
N PRO A 31 -44.35 -37.31 -1.50
CA PRO A 31 -43.30 -36.34 -1.31
C PRO A 31 -43.30 -35.75 0.10
N ALA A 32 -42.23 -36.03 0.85
CA ALA A 32 -41.96 -35.38 2.12
C ALA A 32 -41.50 -33.95 1.89
N ASP A 33 -42.07 -33.06 2.69
CA ASP A 33 -41.83 -31.64 2.82
C ASP A 33 -40.36 -31.22 2.69
N GLN A 34 -40.09 -30.25 1.83
CA GLN A 34 -38.78 -29.58 1.77
C GLN A 34 -38.60 -28.66 2.97
N ALA A 35 -38.09 -29.20 4.07
CA ALA A 35 -37.46 -28.38 5.09
C ALA A 35 -36.12 -27.87 4.54
N GLY A 36 -35.99 -26.54 4.46
CA GLY A 36 -34.84 -25.84 3.91
C GLY A 36 -33.49 -26.30 4.50
N GLY A 37 -32.79 -27.11 3.73
CA GLY A 37 -31.41 -27.41 3.98
C GLY A 37 -30.55 -26.19 3.70
N LYS A 38 -30.04 -25.54 4.75
CA LYS A 38 -28.91 -24.60 4.65
C LYS A 38 -27.77 -25.40 4.01
N GLY A 39 -27.49 -25.11 2.74
CA GLY A 39 -26.34 -25.68 2.05
C GLY A 39 -25.10 -25.37 2.86
N ALA A 40 -24.45 -26.39 3.40
CA ALA A 40 -23.10 -26.30 3.87
C ALA A 40 -22.21 -26.01 2.63
N GLY A 41 -22.01 -24.71 2.36
CA GLY A 41 -21.10 -24.26 1.32
C GLY A 41 -19.74 -24.90 1.58
N VAL A 42 -19.16 -25.51 0.56
CA VAL A 42 -17.78 -25.98 0.59
C VAL A 42 -16.93 -24.75 0.93
N ALA A 43 -16.28 -24.74 2.09
CA ALA A 43 -15.44 -23.62 2.50
C ALA A 43 -14.34 -23.44 1.44
N VAL A 44 -14.38 -22.30 0.75
CA VAL A 44 -13.35 -21.95 -0.22
C VAL A 44 -12.02 -21.83 0.52
N LYS A 45 -10.94 -22.32 -0.10
CA LYS A 45 -9.60 -22.14 0.47
C LYS A 45 -9.29 -20.65 0.56
N ALA A 46 -8.80 -20.19 1.71
CA ALA A 46 -8.56 -18.78 1.99
C ALA A 46 -7.69 -18.07 0.93
N ASN A 47 -6.69 -18.77 0.38
CA ASN A 47 -5.77 -18.22 -0.63
C ASN A 47 -6.41 -17.90 -1.98
N VAL A 48 -7.58 -18.46 -2.30
CA VAL A 48 -8.31 -18.22 -3.56
C VAL A 48 -9.61 -17.42 -3.36
N ALA A 49 -9.95 -17.09 -2.11
CA ALA A 49 -11.12 -16.26 -1.79
C ALA A 49 -10.94 -14.85 -2.35
N THR A 50 -11.99 -14.32 -2.99
CA THR A 50 -12.02 -13.01 -3.64
C THR A 50 -12.87 -11.98 -2.89
N SER A 51 -13.58 -12.41 -1.86
CA SER A 51 -14.41 -11.56 -0.99
C SER A 51 -14.71 -12.27 0.33
N ALA A 52 -15.24 -11.53 1.32
CA ALA A 52 -15.71 -12.11 2.57
C ALA A 52 -16.85 -13.12 2.35
N ALA A 53 -17.64 -12.99 1.30
CA ALA A 53 -18.73 -13.92 0.97
C ALA A 53 -18.22 -15.34 0.71
N ASP A 54 -17.01 -15.50 0.14
CA ASP A 54 -16.40 -16.79 -0.13
C ASP A 54 -16.08 -17.60 1.15
N PHE A 55 -15.95 -16.91 2.28
CA PHE A 55 -15.81 -17.52 3.60
C PHE A 55 -17.16 -17.85 4.27
N GLY A 56 -18.26 -17.39 3.68
CA GLY A 56 -19.59 -17.41 4.32
C GLY A 56 -19.91 -16.14 5.11
N GLY A 57 -19.22 -15.03 4.83
CA GLY A 57 -19.36 -13.72 5.43
C GLY A 57 -18.20 -13.31 6.33
N LEU A 58 -18.24 -12.05 6.78
CA LEU A 58 -17.16 -11.45 7.57
C LEU A 58 -16.87 -12.19 8.88
N GLU A 59 -17.92 -12.65 9.60
CA GLU A 59 -17.72 -13.41 10.83
C GLU A 59 -16.97 -14.73 10.62
N ALA A 60 -17.23 -15.40 9.49
CA ALA A 60 -16.53 -16.64 9.16
C ALA A 60 -15.08 -16.38 8.76
N LEU A 61 -14.82 -15.28 8.04
CA LEU A 61 -13.46 -14.79 7.76
C LEU A 61 -12.70 -14.50 9.06
N VAL A 62 -13.31 -13.78 10.02
CA VAL A 62 -12.69 -13.51 11.33
C VAL A 62 -12.29 -14.82 12.02
N LYS A 63 -13.20 -15.79 12.12
CA LYS A 63 -12.92 -17.10 12.76
C LYS A 63 -11.78 -17.86 12.06
N GLN A 64 -11.65 -17.72 10.75
CA GLN A 64 -10.57 -18.37 10.02
C GLN A 64 -9.24 -17.65 10.20
N ALA A 65 -9.24 -16.33 10.18
CA ALA A 65 -8.05 -15.51 10.45
C ALA A 65 -7.53 -15.69 11.89
N GLU A 66 -8.44 -15.78 12.88
CA GLU A 66 -8.07 -16.09 14.28
C GLU A 66 -7.39 -17.46 14.44
N LYS A 67 -7.72 -18.44 13.59
CA LYS A 67 -7.01 -19.74 13.59
C LYS A 67 -5.61 -19.66 13.00
N GLU A 68 -5.38 -18.77 12.03
CA GLU A 68 -4.04 -18.47 11.52
C GLU A 68 -3.22 -17.73 12.60
N GLY A 69 -3.85 -16.84 13.39
CA GLY A 69 -3.33 -16.25 14.62
C GLY A 69 -2.27 -15.18 14.44
N GLU A 70 -1.73 -15.01 13.22
CA GLU A 70 -0.71 -14.01 12.94
C GLU A 70 -0.85 -13.42 11.53
N LEU A 71 -0.22 -12.27 11.33
CA LEU A 71 -0.10 -11.57 10.06
C LEU A 71 1.33 -11.04 9.92
N HIS A 72 1.99 -11.31 8.82
CA HIS A 72 3.33 -10.82 8.53
C HIS A 72 3.27 -9.62 7.62
N VAL A 73 3.88 -8.51 8.07
CA VAL A 73 3.96 -7.25 7.33
C VAL A 73 5.40 -6.76 7.24
N ILE A 74 5.69 -5.93 6.27
CA ILE A 74 6.98 -5.28 6.06
C ILE A 74 6.72 -3.83 5.69
N ALA A 75 7.67 -2.93 5.96
CA ALA A 75 7.59 -1.52 5.57
C ALA A 75 6.40 -0.75 6.17
N LEU A 76 5.98 -1.10 7.39
CA LEU A 76 4.93 -0.40 8.12
C LEU A 76 5.50 0.28 9.38
N PRO A 77 6.16 1.46 9.26
CA PRO A 77 6.69 2.17 10.43
C PRO A 77 5.54 2.69 11.31
N PRO A 78 5.64 2.57 12.64
CA PRO A 78 4.56 2.95 13.55
C PRO A 78 4.12 4.42 13.46
N ASP A 79 5.03 5.30 13.07
CA ASP A 79 4.81 6.75 12.92
C ASP A 79 4.46 7.18 11.48
N TRP A 80 4.39 6.24 10.54
CA TRP A 80 3.88 6.48 9.21
C TRP A 80 2.36 6.40 9.19
N ALA A 81 1.66 7.47 8.83
CA ALA A 81 0.20 7.54 8.68
C ALA A 81 -0.58 6.90 9.86
N ASN A 82 0.01 6.88 11.06
CA ASN A 82 -0.57 6.29 12.27
C ASN A 82 -0.62 4.75 12.31
N TYR A 83 0.21 4.04 11.54
CA TYR A 83 0.24 2.56 11.54
C TYR A 83 0.36 1.96 12.94
N GLY A 84 1.08 2.62 13.86
CA GLY A 84 1.22 2.14 15.22
C GLY A 84 -0.12 1.97 15.97
N GLU A 85 -1.10 2.87 15.76
CA GLU A 85 -2.44 2.71 16.33
C GLU A 85 -3.29 1.75 15.51
N VAL A 86 -3.17 1.77 14.18
CA VAL A 86 -3.89 0.85 13.29
C VAL A 86 -3.56 -0.61 13.65
N ILE A 87 -2.27 -0.93 13.79
CA ILE A 87 -1.79 -2.26 14.19
C ILE A 87 -2.33 -2.64 15.58
N LYS A 88 -2.17 -1.76 16.58
CA LYS A 88 -2.66 -2.01 17.96
C LYS A 88 -4.16 -2.24 18.00
N ALA A 89 -4.95 -1.47 17.24
CA ALA A 89 -6.40 -1.61 17.23
C ALA A 89 -6.83 -2.91 16.54
N PHE A 90 -6.18 -3.31 15.45
CA PHE A 90 -6.40 -4.59 14.80
C PHE A 90 -6.09 -5.77 15.75
N GLU A 91 -4.91 -5.78 16.37
CA GLU A 91 -4.51 -6.80 17.33
C GLU A 91 -5.47 -6.90 18.53
N ALA A 92 -5.90 -5.74 19.06
CA ALA A 92 -6.84 -5.68 20.18
C ALA A 92 -8.21 -6.26 19.80
N LYS A 93 -8.67 -5.98 18.58
CA LYS A 93 -10.00 -6.38 18.07
C LYS A 93 -10.07 -7.87 17.72
N TYR A 94 -9.09 -8.37 17.00
CA TYR A 94 -9.14 -9.71 16.40
C TYR A 94 -8.23 -10.74 17.07
N LYS A 95 -7.40 -10.33 18.03
CA LYS A 95 -6.43 -11.22 18.72
C LYS A 95 -5.41 -11.89 17.79
N ILE A 96 -5.19 -11.31 16.61
CA ILE A 96 -4.20 -11.75 15.62
C ILE A 96 -2.94 -10.93 15.84
N LYS A 97 -1.79 -11.60 15.97
CA LYS A 97 -0.52 -10.91 16.20
C LYS A 97 0.08 -10.43 14.88
N ILE A 98 0.41 -9.15 14.78
CA ILE A 98 1.13 -8.61 13.63
C ILE A 98 2.63 -8.68 13.85
N LYS A 99 3.34 -9.37 12.95
CA LYS A 99 4.80 -9.42 12.91
C LYS A 99 5.29 -8.44 11.84
N SER A 100 5.78 -7.30 12.30
CA SER A 100 6.33 -6.26 11.43
C SER A 100 7.83 -6.40 11.31
N GLU A 101 8.35 -6.55 10.09
CA GLU A 101 9.77 -6.60 9.77
C GLU A 101 10.17 -5.35 8.96
N ASN A 102 11.41 -4.90 9.14
CA ASN A 102 12.01 -3.78 8.38
C ASN A 102 11.04 -2.61 8.19
N PRO A 103 10.57 -1.97 9.27
CA PRO A 103 9.54 -0.94 9.17
C PRO A 103 9.94 0.22 8.24
N ASP A 104 11.23 0.55 8.14
CA ASP A 104 11.76 1.62 7.29
C ASP A 104 12.07 1.17 5.85
N ALA A 105 11.60 -0.02 5.44
CA ALA A 105 11.81 -0.52 4.08
C ALA A 105 10.98 0.28 3.05
N SER A 106 11.42 0.26 1.80
CA SER A 106 10.75 0.95 0.69
C SER A 106 9.77 0.03 -0.07
N SER A 107 8.90 0.61 -0.89
CA SER A 107 8.01 -0.16 -1.77
C SER A 107 8.76 -1.15 -2.68
N SER A 108 10.01 -0.83 -3.08
CA SER A 108 10.84 -1.78 -3.85
C SER A 108 11.31 -2.96 -3.01
N ASP A 109 11.55 -2.75 -1.71
CA ASP A 109 11.96 -3.81 -0.79
C ASP A 109 10.80 -4.75 -0.48
N GLU A 110 9.57 -4.22 -0.41
CA GLU A 110 8.34 -5.02 -0.28
C GLU A 110 8.19 -5.98 -1.47
N ILE A 111 8.30 -5.48 -2.71
CA ILE A 111 8.26 -6.30 -3.93
C ILE A 111 9.39 -7.34 -3.93
N ALA A 112 10.59 -6.96 -3.54
CA ALA A 112 11.72 -7.88 -3.43
C ALA A 112 11.48 -8.97 -2.37
N ALA A 113 10.87 -8.62 -1.23
CA ALA A 113 10.52 -9.57 -0.18
C ALA A 113 9.48 -10.60 -0.63
N VAL A 114 8.41 -10.17 -1.32
CA VAL A 114 7.41 -11.09 -1.91
C VAL A 114 8.08 -12.10 -2.85
N LYS A 115 8.97 -11.64 -3.72
CA LYS A 115 9.66 -12.51 -4.69
C LYS A 115 10.65 -13.48 -4.03
N SER A 116 11.51 -12.97 -3.14
CA SER A 116 12.60 -13.74 -2.55
C SER A 116 12.15 -14.67 -1.43
N ARG A 117 11.00 -14.38 -0.78
CA ARG A 117 10.47 -15.18 0.32
C ARG A 117 9.29 -16.05 -0.08
N LYS A 118 9.02 -16.19 -1.38
CA LYS A 118 7.92 -17.03 -1.88
C LYS A 118 7.98 -18.44 -1.28
N GLY A 119 6.85 -18.90 -0.72
CA GLY A 119 6.72 -20.22 -0.07
C GLY A 119 7.40 -20.34 1.29
N GLN A 120 7.85 -19.24 1.88
CA GLN A 120 8.37 -19.20 3.25
C GLN A 120 7.29 -18.65 4.20
N ASP A 121 7.25 -19.15 5.43
CA ASP A 121 6.29 -18.69 6.45
C ASP A 121 6.45 -17.20 6.81
N ARG A 122 7.63 -16.62 6.61
CA ARG A 122 7.92 -15.22 6.85
C ARG A 122 7.73 -14.31 5.63
N ALA A 123 7.12 -14.81 4.54
CA ALA A 123 6.77 -13.93 3.43
C ALA A 123 5.74 -12.89 3.89
N PRO A 124 5.78 -11.65 3.40
CA PRO A 124 4.75 -10.67 3.75
C PRO A 124 3.39 -11.11 3.23
N ASP A 125 2.36 -11.01 4.06
CA ASP A 125 0.97 -11.35 3.71
C ASP A 125 0.30 -10.25 2.92
N VAL A 126 0.60 -9.00 3.28
CA VAL A 126 0.03 -7.78 2.69
C VAL A 126 1.13 -6.75 2.44
N LEU A 127 0.85 -5.78 1.58
CA LEU A 127 1.78 -4.74 1.15
C LEU A 127 1.11 -3.38 1.14
N ASP A 128 1.88 -2.33 1.46
CA ASP A 128 1.47 -0.91 1.42
C ASP A 128 2.38 -0.13 0.45
N LEU A 129 1.97 -0.05 -0.79
CA LEU A 129 2.81 0.33 -1.91
C LEU A 129 2.49 1.72 -2.45
N GLY A 130 3.52 2.46 -2.81
CA GLY A 130 3.35 3.57 -3.74
C GLY A 130 2.75 3.07 -5.06
N ILE A 131 1.84 3.84 -5.67
CA ILE A 131 1.00 3.41 -6.80
C ILE A 131 1.78 2.82 -7.98
N ALA A 132 2.97 3.33 -8.29
CA ALA A 132 3.80 2.80 -9.38
C ALA A 132 4.28 1.36 -9.10
N PHE A 133 4.52 1.03 -7.83
CA PHE A 133 4.93 -0.32 -7.40
C PHE A 133 3.71 -1.26 -7.29
N ALA A 134 2.56 -0.76 -6.86
CA ALA A 134 1.32 -1.54 -6.83
C ALA A 134 0.94 -2.01 -8.24
N ARG A 135 1.05 -1.13 -9.25
CA ARG A 135 0.78 -1.47 -10.64
C ARG A 135 1.75 -2.49 -11.20
N SER A 136 3.07 -2.24 -11.08
CA SER A 136 4.07 -3.18 -11.57
C SER A 136 3.98 -4.56 -10.90
N GLY A 137 3.72 -4.60 -9.58
CA GLY A 137 3.52 -5.87 -8.87
C GLY A 137 2.28 -6.64 -9.33
N ALA A 138 1.20 -5.94 -9.67
CA ALA A 138 0.00 -6.56 -10.25
C ALA A 138 0.26 -7.12 -11.67
N GLU A 139 0.99 -6.38 -12.53
CA GLU A 139 1.39 -6.83 -13.86
C GLU A 139 2.31 -8.05 -13.80
N GLU A 140 3.19 -8.12 -12.81
CA GLU A 140 4.02 -9.28 -12.54
C GLU A 140 3.25 -10.46 -11.91
N GLY A 141 1.95 -10.30 -11.60
CA GLY A 141 1.09 -11.35 -11.04
C GLY A 141 1.45 -11.72 -9.60
N LEU A 142 1.93 -10.76 -8.79
CA LEU A 142 2.33 -10.97 -7.41
C LEU A 142 1.15 -10.94 -6.41
N PHE A 143 0.01 -10.36 -6.80
CA PHE A 143 -1.10 -10.07 -5.87
C PHE A 143 -2.32 -10.93 -6.13
N ALA A 144 -3.01 -11.32 -5.05
CA ALA A 144 -4.29 -11.98 -5.09
C ALA A 144 -5.42 -10.96 -5.25
N PRO A 145 -6.43 -11.24 -6.08
CA PRO A 145 -7.61 -10.40 -6.14
C PRO A 145 -8.44 -10.55 -4.85
N TYR A 146 -8.86 -9.41 -4.28
CA TYR A 146 -9.78 -9.41 -3.15
C TYR A 146 -10.62 -8.13 -3.10
N LYS A 147 -11.95 -8.25 -3.07
CA LYS A 147 -12.88 -7.13 -2.94
C LYS A 147 -13.35 -7.03 -1.48
N VAL A 148 -12.94 -5.96 -0.81
CA VAL A 148 -13.43 -5.65 0.53
C VAL A 148 -14.93 -5.29 0.52
N THR A 149 -15.59 -5.36 1.66
CA THR A 149 -17.01 -4.99 1.82
C THR A 149 -17.30 -3.57 1.32
N ALA A 150 -16.35 -2.65 1.48
CA ALA A 150 -16.46 -1.26 1.02
C ALA A 150 -16.08 -1.05 -0.47
N TRP A 151 -15.86 -2.11 -1.25
CA TRP A 151 -15.34 -2.05 -2.62
C TRP A 151 -16.01 -1.03 -3.53
N ASP A 152 -17.35 -0.97 -3.51
CA ASP A 152 -18.13 -0.10 -4.39
C ASP A 152 -18.01 1.39 -4.01
N LYS A 153 -17.59 1.68 -2.77
CA LYS A 153 -17.34 3.05 -2.28
C LYS A 153 -15.95 3.58 -2.66
N ILE A 154 -15.02 2.72 -3.09
CA ILE A 154 -13.70 3.14 -3.58
C ILE A 154 -13.87 3.67 -5.01
N PRO A 155 -13.42 4.90 -5.32
CA PRO A 155 -13.51 5.46 -6.66
C PRO A 155 -12.83 4.57 -7.72
N ALA A 156 -13.42 4.45 -8.91
CA ALA A 156 -12.90 3.60 -9.98
C ALA A 156 -11.45 3.93 -10.39
N ALA A 157 -11.08 5.20 -10.36
CA ALA A 157 -9.72 5.65 -10.66
C ALA A 157 -8.69 5.28 -9.57
N GLN A 158 -9.15 4.81 -8.40
CA GLN A 158 -8.30 4.50 -7.25
C GLN A 158 -8.25 3.00 -6.91
N LYS A 159 -8.58 2.14 -7.86
CA LYS A 159 -8.52 0.69 -7.70
C LYS A 159 -8.24 -0.01 -9.02
N ASP A 160 -7.60 -1.17 -8.93
CA ASP A 160 -7.44 -2.09 -10.06
C ASP A 160 -8.77 -2.78 -10.39
N ALA A 161 -9.11 -2.89 -11.66
CA ALA A 161 -10.38 -3.50 -12.10
C ALA A 161 -10.50 -4.96 -11.64
N ASP A 162 -9.39 -5.68 -11.56
CA ASP A 162 -9.30 -7.07 -11.12
C ASP A 162 -9.11 -7.21 -9.59
N ALA A 163 -9.21 -6.10 -8.84
CA ALA A 163 -9.09 -6.05 -7.38
C ALA A 163 -7.76 -6.59 -6.82
N ARG A 164 -6.66 -6.46 -7.57
CA ARG A 164 -5.32 -6.89 -7.15
C ARG A 164 -4.63 -5.87 -6.26
N TRP A 165 -4.99 -4.58 -6.37
CA TRP A 165 -4.60 -3.49 -5.50
C TRP A 165 -5.69 -2.42 -5.48
N TYR A 166 -5.75 -1.63 -4.42
CA TYR A 166 -6.60 -0.45 -4.33
C TYR A 166 -6.06 0.51 -3.28
N ASN A 167 -6.28 1.80 -3.53
CA ASN A 167 -5.82 2.87 -2.65
C ASN A 167 -6.56 2.83 -1.31
N ASP A 168 -5.90 3.22 -0.23
CA ASP A 168 -6.49 3.29 1.10
C ASP A 168 -6.37 4.66 1.76
N TYR A 169 -5.20 5.24 1.82
CA TYR A 169 -4.95 6.59 2.32
C TYR A 169 -3.97 7.35 1.43
N GLY A 170 -3.95 8.67 1.55
CA GLY A 170 -3.04 9.50 0.81
C GLY A 170 -2.89 10.89 1.37
N GLY A 171 -2.11 11.69 0.66
CA GLY A 171 -1.84 13.07 1.02
C GLY A 171 -1.22 13.86 -0.12
N TYR A 172 -0.75 15.03 0.21
CA TYR A 172 -0.08 15.95 -0.70
C TYR A 172 1.41 16.00 -0.41
N VAL A 173 2.22 16.19 -1.43
CA VAL A 173 3.61 16.56 -1.21
C VAL A 173 3.66 17.91 -0.52
N SER A 174 4.44 17.98 0.54
CA SER A 174 4.61 19.16 1.37
C SER A 174 6.08 19.44 1.66
N ILE A 175 6.34 20.65 2.11
CA ILE A 175 7.64 21.06 2.65
C ILE A 175 7.48 21.19 4.16
N GLY A 176 8.12 20.28 4.89
CA GLY A 176 8.32 20.39 6.33
C GLY A 176 9.56 21.21 6.65
N CYS A 177 9.52 22.00 7.72
CA CYS A 177 10.62 22.90 8.05
C CYS A 177 10.71 23.15 9.56
N ASP A 178 11.89 22.98 10.16
CA ASP A 178 12.15 23.34 11.53
C ASP A 178 12.39 24.86 11.69
N ALA A 179 11.38 25.61 12.13
CA ALA A 179 11.43 27.06 12.27
C ALA A 179 12.39 27.54 13.37
N LYS A 180 12.92 26.67 14.23
CA LYS A 180 13.99 27.02 15.16
C LYS A 180 15.37 27.08 14.49
N ARG A 181 15.57 26.24 13.47
CA ARG A 181 16.82 26.16 12.71
C ARG A 181 16.80 27.00 11.44
N ILE A 182 15.61 27.24 10.89
CA ILE A 182 15.39 27.92 9.62
C ILE A 182 14.53 29.15 9.88
N LYS A 183 15.13 30.33 9.80
CA LYS A 183 14.45 31.61 10.09
C LYS A 183 13.24 31.86 9.18
N ASN A 184 13.38 31.55 7.89
CA ASN A 184 12.34 31.74 6.88
C ASN A 184 12.04 30.36 6.28
N CYS A 185 10.99 29.67 6.74
CA CYS A 185 10.62 28.39 6.18
C CYS A 185 10.11 28.54 4.74
N PRO A 186 10.60 27.70 3.79
CA PRO A 186 10.17 27.76 2.39
C PRO A 186 8.69 27.38 2.27
N GLN A 187 7.97 28.04 1.35
CA GLN A 187 6.55 27.84 1.09
C GLN A 187 6.30 27.25 -0.31
N THR A 188 7.30 27.30 -1.18
CA THR A 188 7.24 26.88 -2.59
C THR A 188 8.50 26.11 -2.96
N PHE A 189 8.43 25.32 -4.04
CA PHE A 189 9.63 24.70 -4.62
C PHE A 189 10.64 25.77 -5.08
N ALA A 190 10.15 26.88 -5.63
CA ALA A 190 11.03 27.98 -6.04
C ALA A 190 11.85 28.53 -4.86
N ASP A 191 11.27 28.60 -3.66
CA ASP A 191 12.00 29.05 -2.47
C ASP A 191 13.21 28.18 -2.15
N LEU A 192 13.11 26.86 -2.35
CA LEU A 192 14.16 25.89 -2.00
C LEU A 192 15.50 26.16 -2.71
N LEU A 193 15.49 26.92 -3.82
CA LEU A 193 16.70 27.33 -4.55
C LEU A 193 17.45 28.49 -3.88
N LYS A 194 16.87 29.14 -2.87
CA LYS A 194 17.52 30.27 -2.18
C LYS A 194 18.80 29.81 -1.47
N PRO A 195 19.87 30.62 -1.48
CA PRO A 195 21.18 30.21 -0.92
C PRO A 195 21.15 29.99 0.60
N GLU A 196 20.16 30.52 1.31
CA GLU A 196 19.98 30.33 2.76
C GLU A 196 19.65 28.88 3.15
N TYR A 197 19.24 28.04 2.18
CA TYR A 197 18.94 26.62 2.40
C TYR A 197 20.10 25.68 2.05
N LYS A 198 21.29 26.20 1.87
CA LYS A 198 22.48 25.39 1.59
C LYS A 198 22.69 24.31 2.66
N GLY A 199 22.77 23.04 2.22
CA GLY A 199 22.98 21.87 3.08
C GLY A 199 21.76 21.51 3.96
N LYS A 200 20.51 21.82 3.52
CA LYS A 200 19.35 21.72 4.41
C LYS A 200 18.13 20.98 3.82
N VAL A 201 18.08 20.76 2.52
CA VAL A 201 16.90 20.18 1.84
C VAL A 201 17.10 18.69 1.63
N ALA A 202 16.18 17.88 2.11
CA ALA A 202 16.19 16.42 2.01
C ALA A 202 14.89 15.88 1.40
N LEU A 203 14.98 14.66 0.84
CA LEU A 203 13.85 13.80 0.45
C LEU A 203 13.70 12.65 1.44
N ASN A 204 12.52 12.04 1.50
CA ASN A 204 12.29 10.77 2.18
C ASN A 204 12.67 9.61 1.23
N GLY A 205 13.97 9.34 1.16
CA GLY A 205 14.54 8.23 0.40
C GLY A 205 14.96 8.55 -1.03
N ASN A 206 15.35 7.49 -1.74
CA ASN A 206 15.71 7.55 -3.15
C ASN A 206 14.44 7.43 -4.02
N PRO A 207 14.14 8.36 -4.93
CA PRO A 207 12.90 8.38 -5.70
C PRO A 207 12.76 7.22 -6.70
N THR A 208 13.84 6.46 -7.00
CA THR A 208 13.75 5.24 -7.79
C THR A 208 13.25 4.03 -6.97
N LYS A 209 13.17 4.16 -5.63
CA LYS A 209 12.82 3.10 -4.68
C LYS A 209 11.67 3.47 -3.77
N SER A 210 11.60 4.73 -3.32
CA SER A 210 10.61 5.28 -2.40
C SER A 210 9.47 5.97 -3.16
N GLY A 211 8.21 5.60 -2.85
CA GLY A 211 7.02 6.27 -3.40
C GLY A 211 6.88 7.72 -2.95
N SER A 212 7.29 8.04 -1.71
CA SER A 212 7.30 9.41 -1.17
C SER A 212 8.29 10.31 -1.94
N ALA A 213 9.54 9.87 -2.06
CA ALA A 213 10.54 10.63 -2.80
C ALA A 213 10.19 10.78 -4.29
N PHE A 214 9.58 9.75 -4.92
CA PHE A 214 9.05 9.81 -6.28
C PHE A 214 7.98 10.92 -6.41
N GLY A 215 7.05 10.99 -5.45
CA GLY A 215 6.05 12.07 -5.37
C GLY A 215 6.69 13.45 -5.25
N GLY A 216 7.75 13.58 -4.45
CA GLY A 216 8.53 14.81 -4.31
C GLY A 216 9.13 15.31 -5.64
N VAL A 217 9.65 14.39 -6.48
CA VAL A 217 10.16 14.74 -7.82
C VAL A 217 9.02 15.13 -8.77
N TYR A 218 7.86 14.46 -8.69
CA TYR A 218 6.69 14.86 -9.48
C TYR A 218 6.18 16.25 -9.11
N ALA A 219 6.06 16.55 -7.83
CA ALA A 219 5.66 17.88 -7.36
C ALA A 219 6.64 18.97 -7.84
N ALA A 220 7.95 18.68 -7.79
CA ALA A 220 8.97 19.57 -8.35
C ALA A 220 8.84 19.72 -9.87
N ALA A 221 8.45 18.67 -10.61
CA ALA A 221 8.19 18.77 -12.05
C ALA A 221 7.04 19.73 -12.34
N LEU A 222 5.91 19.56 -11.65
CA LEU A 222 4.75 20.46 -11.79
C LEU A 222 5.11 21.92 -11.46
N ALA A 223 5.90 22.14 -10.40
CA ALA A 223 6.40 23.46 -10.01
C ALA A 223 7.29 24.11 -11.08
N ASN A 224 7.95 23.31 -11.93
CA ASN A 224 8.90 23.76 -12.95
C ASN A 224 8.39 23.58 -14.38
N LYS A 225 7.07 23.73 -14.60
CA LYS A 225 6.40 23.66 -15.91
C LYS A 225 6.44 22.28 -16.58
N GLY A 226 6.69 21.21 -15.82
CA GLY A 226 6.48 19.84 -16.22
C GLY A 226 5.01 19.44 -16.18
N SER A 227 4.74 18.18 -16.42
CA SER A 227 3.40 17.59 -16.37
C SER A 227 3.47 16.15 -15.88
N PHE A 228 2.34 15.47 -15.78
CA PHE A 228 2.36 14.04 -15.48
C PHE A 228 3.02 13.20 -16.57
N ALA A 229 3.00 13.67 -17.82
CA ALA A 229 3.73 13.04 -18.92
C ALA A 229 5.22 13.42 -18.98
N ASP A 230 5.67 14.44 -18.23
CA ASP A 230 7.04 14.93 -18.25
C ASP A 230 7.57 15.25 -16.84
N ILE A 231 8.27 14.28 -16.25
CA ILE A 231 8.93 14.38 -14.94
C ILE A 231 10.31 15.05 -15.03
N GLN A 232 10.89 15.22 -16.24
CA GLN A 232 12.24 15.72 -16.44
C GLN A 232 12.51 17.06 -15.73
N PRO A 233 11.61 18.07 -15.78
CA PRO A 233 11.83 19.33 -15.06
C PRO A 233 12.01 19.17 -13.54
N GLY A 234 11.40 18.12 -12.94
CA GLY A 234 11.60 17.77 -11.53
C GLY A 234 13.00 17.22 -11.27
N ILE A 235 13.48 16.34 -12.13
CA ILE A 235 14.85 15.80 -12.05
C ILE A 235 15.87 16.95 -12.19
N ASP A 236 15.65 17.84 -13.15
CA ASP A 236 16.51 19.00 -13.39
C ASP A 236 16.50 19.97 -12.20
N PHE A 237 15.35 20.13 -11.54
CA PHE A 237 15.22 20.93 -10.32
C PHE A 237 16.11 20.37 -9.19
N PHE A 238 16.05 19.07 -8.93
CA PHE A 238 16.93 18.45 -7.93
C PHE A 238 18.41 18.51 -8.32
N GLY A 239 18.73 18.40 -9.60
CA GLY A 239 20.06 18.68 -10.13
C GLY A 239 20.56 20.10 -9.82
N LYS A 240 19.69 21.12 -9.96
CA LYS A 240 19.99 22.51 -9.56
C LYS A 240 20.18 22.64 -8.05
N LEU A 241 19.32 22.00 -7.24
CA LEU A 241 19.46 21.99 -5.78
C LEU A 241 20.77 21.32 -5.34
N LYS A 242 21.16 20.23 -5.99
CA LYS A 242 22.45 19.58 -5.74
C LYS A 242 23.62 20.49 -6.10
N LYS A 243 23.58 21.09 -7.28
CA LYS A 243 24.65 22.00 -7.77
C LYS A 243 24.80 23.24 -6.91
N SER A 244 23.71 23.80 -6.37
CA SER A 244 23.76 24.91 -5.39
C SER A 244 24.22 24.46 -4.00
N GLY A 245 24.27 23.16 -3.75
CA GLY A 245 24.59 22.57 -2.45
C GLY A 245 23.42 22.62 -1.46
N ASN A 246 22.18 22.92 -1.90
CA ASN A 246 20.99 22.94 -1.04
C ASN A 246 20.50 21.53 -0.72
N PHE A 247 20.50 20.63 -1.73
CA PHE A 247 20.09 19.23 -1.56
C PHE A 247 21.20 18.42 -0.86
N ILE A 248 20.79 17.68 0.17
CA ILE A 248 21.66 16.77 0.92
C ILE A 248 21.26 15.32 0.67
N PRO A 249 22.24 14.38 0.53
CA PRO A 249 21.98 12.97 0.31
C PRO A 249 21.70 12.22 1.63
N VAL A 250 20.91 12.84 2.50
CA VAL A 250 20.47 12.27 3.78
C VAL A 250 18.97 12.05 3.69
N GLU A 251 18.55 10.84 3.96
CA GLU A 251 17.13 10.51 3.98
C GLU A 251 16.44 11.23 5.14
N SER A 252 15.31 11.89 4.85
CA SER A 252 14.48 12.50 5.88
C SER A 252 13.67 11.42 6.58
N THR A 253 14.02 11.15 7.82
CA THR A 253 13.35 10.21 8.72
C THR A 253 12.97 10.91 10.02
N PRO A 254 12.08 10.34 10.86
CA PRO A 254 11.80 10.90 12.18
C PRO A 254 13.09 11.20 12.99
N ALA A 255 14.07 10.31 12.93
CA ALA A 255 15.33 10.46 13.67
C ALA A 255 16.20 11.61 13.14
N THR A 256 16.31 11.78 11.81
CA THR A 256 17.10 12.86 11.22
C THR A 256 16.43 14.22 11.37
N VAL A 257 15.10 14.26 11.34
CA VAL A 257 14.30 15.47 11.63
C VAL A 257 14.50 15.89 13.10
N GLU A 258 14.34 14.97 14.05
CA GLU A 258 14.50 15.25 15.48
C GLU A 258 15.90 15.80 15.79
N LYS A 259 16.94 15.17 15.25
CA LYS A 259 18.33 15.62 15.41
C LYS A 259 18.63 16.94 14.67
N GLY A 260 17.80 17.32 13.70
CA GLY A 260 17.99 18.49 12.84
C GLY A 260 19.04 18.28 11.75
N GLU A 261 19.29 17.03 11.39
CA GLU A 261 20.12 16.64 10.24
C GLU A 261 19.41 16.96 8.91
N THR A 262 18.07 16.85 8.90
CA THR A 262 17.19 17.18 7.77
C THR A 262 16.19 18.28 8.16
N PRO A 263 16.65 19.54 8.33
CA PRO A 263 15.80 20.62 8.85
C PRO A 263 14.74 21.13 7.85
N ILE A 264 14.83 20.74 6.59
CA ILE A 264 13.80 20.91 5.54
C ILE A 264 13.60 19.57 4.88
N SER A 265 12.36 19.05 4.93
CA SER A 265 11.96 17.77 4.37
C SER A 265 10.89 17.95 3.29
N ILE A 266 11.12 17.42 2.09
CA ILE A 266 10.08 17.26 1.07
C ILE A 266 9.50 15.87 1.27
N ASP A 267 8.24 15.81 1.75
CA ASP A 267 7.57 14.58 2.10
C ASP A 267 6.04 14.77 2.09
N TRP A 268 5.29 13.71 2.35
CA TRP A 268 3.84 13.78 2.48
C TRP A 268 3.41 14.71 3.62
N ASP A 269 2.31 15.43 3.41
CA ASP A 269 1.78 16.38 4.38
C ASP A 269 1.35 15.73 5.70
N TYR A 270 0.88 14.49 5.67
CA TYR A 270 0.53 13.75 6.88
C TYR A 270 1.76 13.37 7.71
N LEU A 271 2.91 13.06 7.09
CA LEU A 271 4.16 12.81 7.82
C LEU A 271 4.68 14.10 8.45
N ASN A 272 4.76 15.16 7.64
CA ASN A 272 5.20 16.45 8.14
C ASN A 272 4.27 17.00 9.24
N ALA A 273 2.94 16.78 9.15
CA ALA A 273 2.00 17.14 10.21
C ALA A 273 2.19 16.28 11.47
N GLY A 274 2.44 14.98 11.30
CA GLY A 274 2.78 14.08 12.40
C GLY A 274 4.06 14.51 13.13
N TYR A 275 5.10 14.93 12.41
CA TYR A 275 6.34 15.44 12.99
C TYR A 275 6.12 16.73 13.80
N ALA A 276 5.20 17.60 13.35
CA ALA A 276 4.85 18.81 14.10
C ALA A 276 4.29 18.49 15.51
N ASP A 277 3.50 17.44 15.64
CA ASP A 277 2.98 16.97 16.94
C ASP A 277 4.04 16.17 17.71
N GLN A 278 4.68 15.21 17.08
CA GLN A 278 5.61 14.26 17.70
C GLN A 278 6.82 14.95 18.33
N PHE A 279 7.38 15.96 17.68
CA PHE A 279 8.62 16.59 18.11
C PHE A 279 8.44 17.91 18.84
N LYS A 280 7.21 18.39 19.01
CA LYS A 280 6.91 19.62 19.74
C LYS A 280 7.49 19.61 21.15
N SER A 281 7.33 18.52 21.89
CA SER A 281 7.86 18.36 23.25
C SER A 281 9.38 18.20 23.28
N LYS A 282 10.00 17.84 22.16
CA LYS A 282 11.45 17.65 22.01
C LYS A 282 12.17 18.92 21.54
N GLY A 283 11.43 20.01 21.45
CA GLY A 283 12.00 21.32 21.15
C GLY A 283 12.14 21.66 19.67
N VAL A 284 11.57 20.86 18.76
CA VAL A 284 11.44 21.17 17.33
C VAL A 284 10.20 22.03 17.11
N ASP A 285 10.27 23.05 16.24
CA ASP A 285 9.12 23.85 15.80
C ASP A 285 8.86 23.58 14.32
N TRP A 286 8.24 22.43 14.04
CA TRP A 286 8.03 21.96 12.69
C TRP A 286 6.83 22.63 12.02
N LYS A 287 7.05 23.28 10.89
CA LYS A 287 6.03 23.93 10.06
C LYS A 287 5.80 23.10 8.81
N VAL A 288 4.57 23.11 8.34
CA VAL A 288 4.15 22.35 7.14
C VAL A 288 3.55 23.30 6.12
N ALA A 289 4.04 23.26 4.90
CA ALA A 289 3.48 23.98 3.76
C ALA A 289 3.24 23.02 2.59
N ILE A 290 2.02 23.03 2.03
CA ILE A 290 1.74 22.38 0.75
C ILE A 290 2.07 23.42 -0.33
N PRO A 291 3.08 23.18 -1.20
CA PRO A 291 3.56 24.17 -2.15
C PRO A 291 2.49 24.51 -3.19
N SER A 292 2.17 25.79 -3.34
CA SER A 292 1.18 26.25 -4.32
C SER A 292 1.64 26.19 -5.78
N ASP A 293 2.95 26.10 -6.00
CA ASP A 293 3.58 26.01 -7.33
C ASP A 293 3.73 24.56 -7.82
N GLY A 294 3.56 23.55 -6.93
CA GLY A 294 3.72 22.14 -7.27
C GLY A 294 2.75 21.26 -6.49
N VAL A 295 1.44 21.46 -6.67
CA VAL A 295 0.41 20.66 -5.96
C VAL A 295 0.35 19.25 -6.56
N TYR A 296 0.86 18.28 -5.82
CA TYR A 296 0.81 16.87 -6.19
C TYR A 296 0.26 16.05 -5.02
N ALA A 297 -0.69 15.18 -5.33
CA ALA A 297 -1.26 14.25 -4.36
C ALA A 297 -1.12 12.81 -4.86
N GLN A 298 -0.97 11.89 -3.92
CA GLN A 298 -0.97 10.45 -4.21
C GLN A 298 -1.58 9.70 -3.05
N PHE A 299 -2.15 8.54 -3.37
CA PHE A 299 -2.56 7.54 -2.40
C PHE A 299 -1.59 6.37 -2.41
N TYR A 300 -1.43 5.75 -1.25
CA TYR A 300 -0.83 4.43 -1.11
C TYR A 300 -1.86 3.35 -1.43
N SER A 301 -1.38 2.20 -1.86
CA SER A 301 -2.21 1.10 -2.34
C SER A 301 -1.93 -0.15 -1.54
N GLN A 302 -2.99 -0.74 -1.02
CA GLN A 302 -2.92 -2.05 -0.37
C GLN A 302 -3.02 -3.16 -1.40
N ALA A 303 -2.28 -4.25 -1.14
CA ALA A 303 -2.34 -5.47 -1.94
C ALA A 303 -2.17 -6.70 -1.04
N VAL A 304 -2.85 -7.80 -1.38
CA VAL A 304 -2.65 -9.10 -0.75
C VAL A 304 -1.63 -9.89 -1.55
N ASN A 305 -0.56 -10.37 -0.91
CA ASN A 305 0.37 -11.27 -1.55
C ASN A 305 -0.35 -12.55 -2.00
N LYS A 306 -0.18 -12.92 -3.29
CA LYS A 306 -0.82 -14.12 -3.85
C LYS A 306 -0.42 -15.41 -3.12
N ASP A 307 0.82 -15.47 -2.65
CA ASP A 307 1.41 -16.60 -1.94
C ASP A 307 1.50 -16.31 -0.41
N ALA A 308 0.55 -15.51 0.13
CA ALA A 308 0.48 -15.14 1.54
C ALA A 308 0.44 -16.39 2.44
N PRO A 309 1.33 -16.49 3.45
CA PRO A 309 1.29 -17.58 4.44
C PRO A 309 0.00 -17.60 5.28
N HIS A 310 -0.56 -16.41 5.58
CA HIS A 310 -1.76 -16.22 6.40
C HIS A 310 -2.89 -15.58 5.58
N PRO A 311 -3.46 -16.30 4.59
CA PRO A 311 -4.33 -15.71 3.60
C PRO A 311 -5.68 -15.21 4.12
N ALA A 312 -6.21 -15.75 5.22
CA ALA A 312 -7.43 -15.24 5.85
C ALA A 312 -7.12 -14.00 6.69
N ALA A 313 -6.02 -13.98 7.45
CA ALA A 313 -5.58 -12.81 8.21
C ALA A 313 -5.26 -11.62 7.27
N ALA A 314 -4.63 -11.88 6.11
CA ALA A 314 -4.40 -10.88 5.07
C ALA A 314 -5.69 -10.22 4.58
N ARG A 315 -6.73 -11.01 4.31
CA ARG A 315 -8.03 -10.50 3.85
C ARG A 315 -8.79 -9.78 4.94
N LEU A 316 -8.69 -10.26 6.17
CA LEU A 316 -9.28 -9.58 7.33
C LEU A 316 -8.60 -8.24 7.60
N TRP A 317 -7.28 -8.14 7.41
CA TRP A 317 -6.56 -6.87 7.47
C TRP A 317 -7.10 -5.88 6.43
N MET A 318 -7.32 -6.32 5.19
CA MET A 318 -7.94 -5.49 4.16
C MET A 318 -9.33 -5.01 4.58
N GLU A 319 -10.22 -5.89 5.07
CA GLU A 319 -11.54 -5.50 5.56
C GLU A 319 -11.47 -4.47 6.70
N TYR A 320 -10.50 -4.61 7.59
CA TYR A 320 -10.30 -3.68 8.69
C TYR A 320 -9.84 -2.31 8.23
N LEU A 321 -8.84 -2.24 7.35
CA LEU A 321 -8.33 -0.97 6.84
C LEU A 321 -9.40 -0.15 6.13
N TYR A 322 -10.33 -0.81 5.40
CA TYR A 322 -11.43 -0.15 4.69
C TYR A 322 -12.73 -0.07 5.50
N SER A 323 -12.70 -0.38 6.79
CA SER A 323 -13.81 -0.10 7.71
C SER A 323 -13.80 1.38 8.13
N PRO A 324 -14.95 1.94 8.58
CA PRO A 324 -14.97 3.30 9.14
C PRO A 324 -13.97 3.51 10.29
N GLU A 325 -13.72 2.47 11.09
CA GLU A 325 -12.72 2.50 12.17
C GLU A 325 -11.31 2.68 11.61
N GLY A 326 -10.88 1.81 10.68
CA GLY A 326 -9.54 1.88 10.07
C GLY A 326 -9.33 3.20 9.33
N GLN A 327 -10.32 3.64 8.55
CA GLN A 327 -10.24 4.89 7.78
C GLN A 327 -10.16 6.14 8.68
N ASN A 328 -10.83 6.17 9.83
CA ASN A 328 -10.68 7.27 10.80
C ASN A 328 -9.31 7.24 11.53
N LEU A 329 -8.67 6.09 11.64
CA LEU A 329 -7.30 6.02 12.18
C LEU A 329 -6.28 6.66 11.23
N TRP A 330 -6.48 6.57 9.91
CA TRP A 330 -5.68 7.33 8.95
C TRP A 330 -5.87 8.83 9.13
N LEU A 331 -7.11 9.31 9.25
CA LEU A 331 -7.41 10.71 9.52
C LEU A 331 -6.77 11.22 10.81
N LYS A 332 -6.77 10.41 11.86
CA LYS A 332 -6.09 10.73 13.12
C LYS A 332 -4.60 10.96 12.91
N GLY A 333 -3.99 10.22 11.98
CA GLY A 333 -2.61 10.38 11.51
C GLY A 333 -2.43 11.41 10.40
N TYR A 334 -3.40 12.30 10.18
CA TYR A 334 -3.39 13.34 9.14
C TYR A 334 -3.47 12.84 7.69
N ALA A 335 -3.48 11.53 7.46
CA ALA A 335 -3.62 10.95 6.13
C ALA A 335 -5.09 10.95 5.69
N ARG A 336 -5.35 11.29 4.43
CA ARG A 336 -6.70 11.33 3.88
C ARG A 336 -7.12 9.95 3.42
N PRO A 337 -8.13 9.31 4.04
CA PRO A 337 -8.57 8.00 3.61
C PRO A 337 -9.27 8.04 2.25
N VAL A 338 -9.17 6.98 1.49
CA VAL A 338 -9.82 6.86 0.17
C VAL A 338 -11.33 6.94 0.26
N LEU A 339 -11.90 6.49 1.39
CA LEU A 339 -13.35 6.52 1.63
C LEU A 339 -13.84 7.84 2.24
N LEU A 340 -12.98 8.87 2.38
CA LEU A 340 -13.36 10.15 2.99
C LEU A 340 -14.66 10.75 2.38
N PRO A 341 -14.88 10.75 1.05
CA PRO A 341 -16.13 11.26 0.48
C PRO A 341 -17.36 10.48 0.97
N SER A 342 -17.36 9.15 0.82
CA SER A 342 -18.50 8.31 1.24
C SER A 342 -18.72 8.33 2.74
N MET A 343 -17.66 8.38 3.55
CA MET A 343 -17.77 8.50 5.00
C MET A 343 -18.35 9.85 5.43
N THR A 344 -18.11 10.91 4.66
CA THR A 344 -18.72 12.23 4.90
C THR A 344 -20.21 12.18 4.61
N GLU A 345 -20.60 11.55 3.50
CA GLU A 345 -22.02 11.34 3.13
C GLU A 345 -22.76 10.47 4.15
N ASP A 346 -22.13 9.39 4.60
CA ASP A 346 -22.68 8.44 5.57
C ASP A 346 -22.64 8.96 7.03
N GLY A 347 -21.95 10.09 7.29
CA GLY A 347 -21.78 10.64 8.64
C GLY A 347 -20.87 9.81 9.56
N THR A 348 -20.00 8.94 8.99
CA THR A 348 -19.09 8.06 9.75
C THR A 348 -17.69 8.61 9.92
N VAL A 349 -17.41 9.78 9.33
CA VAL A 349 -16.11 10.46 9.44
C VAL A 349 -15.99 11.25 10.75
N ASP A 350 -14.83 11.20 11.41
CA ASP A 350 -14.53 12.06 12.55
C ASP A 350 -14.14 13.47 12.10
N GLN A 351 -15.06 14.42 12.24
CA GLN A 351 -14.88 15.81 11.83
C GLN A 351 -13.75 16.53 12.60
N ASN A 352 -13.42 16.10 13.82
CA ASN A 352 -12.31 16.67 14.59
C ASN A 352 -10.97 16.37 13.93
N PHE A 353 -10.83 15.22 13.29
CA PHE A 353 -9.63 14.88 12.53
C PHE A 353 -9.59 15.61 11.19
N VAL A 354 -10.72 15.69 10.47
CA VAL A 354 -10.80 16.45 9.22
C VAL A 354 -10.38 17.91 9.43
N ALA A 355 -10.81 18.54 10.51
CA ALA A 355 -10.49 19.94 10.82
C ALA A 355 -8.98 20.21 11.04
N LYS A 356 -8.20 19.17 11.32
CA LYS A 356 -6.73 19.27 11.54
C LYS A 356 -5.92 19.09 10.26
N LEU A 357 -6.53 18.63 9.17
CA LEU A 357 -5.78 18.40 7.93
C LEU A 357 -5.15 19.69 7.40
N PRO A 358 -3.90 19.64 6.90
CA PRO A 358 -3.28 20.78 6.23
C PRO A 358 -4.15 21.29 5.08
N LYS A 359 -4.25 22.62 4.98
CA LYS A 359 -5.04 23.28 3.92
C LYS A 359 -4.36 23.14 2.57
N VAL A 360 -5.15 22.83 1.56
CA VAL A 360 -4.70 22.68 0.16
C VAL A 360 -5.35 23.75 -0.70
N ALA A 361 -4.58 24.34 -1.60
CA ALA A 361 -5.09 25.22 -2.63
C ALA A 361 -5.40 24.39 -3.89
N GLY A 362 -6.66 24.42 -4.36
CA GLY A 362 -7.08 23.73 -5.58
C GLY A 362 -7.48 22.25 -5.39
N THR A 363 -7.84 21.62 -6.50
CA THR A 363 -8.21 20.20 -6.57
C THR A 363 -7.03 19.41 -7.15
N PRO A 364 -6.61 18.31 -6.54
CA PRO A 364 -5.53 17.50 -7.08
C PRO A 364 -5.99 16.78 -8.34
N SER A 365 -5.06 16.62 -9.27
CA SER A 365 -5.17 15.67 -10.37
C SER A 365 -4.16 14.53 -10.16
N PHE A 366 -4.42 13.40 -10.80
CA PHE A 366 -3.61 12.19 -10.62
C PHE A 366 -3.07 11.73 -11.98
N PRO A 367 -1.81 11.24 -12.04
CA PRO A 367 -1.24 10.74 -13.28
C PRO A 367 -1.95 9.46 -13.73
N ALA A 368 -2.08 9.31 -15.05
CA ALA A 368 -2.49 8.06 -15.66
C ALA A 368 -1.40 6.97 -15.51
N SER A 369 -1.76 5.69 -15.73
CA SER A 369 -0.82 4.57 -15.61
C SER A 369 0.41 4.75 -16.48
N ALA A 370 0.19 5.05 -17.79
CA ALA A 370 1.28 5.23 -18.74
C ALA A 370 2.23 6.39 -18.37
N GLU A 371 1.69 7.46 -17.76
CA GLU A 371 2.49 8.58 -17.27
C GLU A 371 3.38 8.18 -16.10
N LEU A 372 2.85 7.37 -15.16
CA LEU A 372 3.63 6.83 -14.04
C LEU A 372 4.75 5.91 -14.52
N ASP A 373 4.47 5.03 -15.47
CA ASP A 373 5.45 4.09 -16.01
C ASP A 373 6.58 4.82 -16.75
N GLN A 374 6.21 5.81 -17.57
CA GLN A 374 7.18 6.66 -18.25
C GLN A 374 8.03 7.47 -17.26
N ALA A 375 7.42 8.04 -16.23
CA ALA A 375 8.13 8.80 -15.22
C ALA A 375 9.10 7.91 -14.42
N LYS A 376 8.68 6.70 -14.03
CA LYS A 376 9.53 5.71 -13.35
C LYS A 376 10.74 5.32 -14.20
N ALA A 377 10.54 5.04 -15.50
CA ALA A 377 11.61 4.72 -16.42
C ALA A 377 12.59 5.89 -16.59
N THR A 378 12.07 7.11 -16.80
CA THR A 378 12.88 8.32 -16.93
C THR A 378 13.71 8.59 -15.68
N LEU A 379 13.11 8.39 -14.51
CA LEU A 379 13.77 8.60 -13.23
C LEU A 379 14.89 7.58 -13.00
N ALA A 380 14.65 6.30 -13.28
CA ALA A 380 15.64 5.24 -13.15
C ALA A 380 16.87 5.48 -14.05
N GLU A 381 16.69 6.06 -15.24
CA GLU A 381 17.78 6.39 -16.17
C GLU A 381 18.59 7.63 -15.75
N LYS A 382 17.91 8.65 -15.17
CA LYS A 382 18.49 10.01 -15.11
C LYS A 382 18.77 10.53 -13.71
N TRP A 383 18.12 9.98 -12.67
CA TRP A 383 18.22 10.50 -11.31
C TRP A 383 19.64 10.56 -10.78
N ASP A 384 20.37 9.44 -10.81
CA ASP A 384 21.70 9.37 -10.22
C ASP A 384 22.69 10.35 -10.89
N LYS A 385 22.55 10.56 -12.21
CA LYS A 385 23.36 11.55 -12.94
C LYS A 385 23.03 12.99 -12.55
N ALA A 386 21.76 13.27 -12.21
CA ALA A 386 21.34 14.62 -11.86
C ALA A 386 21.81 15.04 -10.46
N VAL A 387 21.90 14.10 -9.52
CA VAL A 387 22.21 14.38 -8.10
C VAL A 387 23.59 13.86 -7.64
N SER A 388 24.41 13.35 -8.55
CA SER A 388 25.80 12.90 -8.26
C SER A 388 26.76 14.03 -7.88
#